data_0a5c360246107b739dc5868365d21848
#
_entry.id   0a5c360246107b739dc5868365d21848
#
_cell.length_a   1.000
_cell.length_b   1.000
_cell.length_c   1.000
_cell.angle_alpha   90.00
_cell.angle_beta   90.00
_cell.angle_gamma   90.00
#
_symmetry.space_group_name_H-M   'P 1'
#
loop_
_entity.id
_entity.type
_entity.pdbx_description
1 polymer ?
#
loop_
_entity_poly.entity_id
_entity_poly.type
_entity_poly.pdbx_seq_one_letter_code
_entity_poly.pdbx_strand_id
1 'polypeptide(L)' 'MAFGQPAGPPATAKQTRELLELLNEAGHTDFRDARGPMGFNQRQAGGKFTRQEAEDFIAQLEAEAELTIDVPPEV' A
#
# COMPACT_ATOMS: atom_id res chain seq x y z
N MET A 1 17.70 -16.17 -13.64
CA MET A 1 16.54 -15.73 -13.57
C MET A 1 16.25 -15.06 -12.37
N ALA A 2 15.75 -14.01 -12.41
CA ALA A 2 15.58 -13.22 -11.25
C ALA A 2 14.21 -13.35 -10.70
N PHE A 3 13.74 -14.50 -10.56
CA PHE A 3 12.47 -14.64 -10.06
C PHE A 3 12.37 -14.15 -8.71
N GLY A 4 11.38 -13.59 -8.33
CA GLY A 4 11.18 -13.15 -7.00
C GLY A 4 11.98 -11.97 -6.58
N GLN A 5 12.80 -11.46 -7.48
CA GLN A 5 13.52 -10.28 -7.13
C GLN A 5 12.74 -9.09 -7.54
N PRO A 6 12.58 -8.11 -6.66
CA PRO A 6 11.84 -6.91 -7.02
C PRO A 6 12.61 -6.15 -8.06
N ALA A 7 11.91 -5.55 -8.97
CA ALA A 7 12.53 -4.74 -9.96
C ALA A 7 12.68 -3.36 -9.41
N GLY A 8 13.84 -2.78 -9.59
CA GLY A 8 14.03 -1.40 -9.24
C GLY A 8 14.47 -1.17 -7.80
N PRO A 9 14.71 0.05 -7.44
CA PRO A 9 15.24 0.38 -6.12
C PRO A 9 14.17 0.26 -5.04
N PRO A 10 14.58 0.17 -3.81
CA PRO A 10 13.63 0.07 -2.72
C PRO A 10 12.84 1.36 -2.57
N ALA A 11 11.67 1.28 -2.02
CA ALA A 11 10.85 2.45 -1.77
C ALA A 11 11.56 3.38 -0.81
N THR A 12 11.31 4.67 -0.97
CA THR A 12 11.92 5.62 -0.08
C THR A 12 11.20 5.59 1.27
N ALA A 13 11.84 6.14 2.27
CA ALA A 13 11.22 6.21 3.59
C ALA A 13 9.92 6.99 3.51
N LYS A 14 9.89 8.03 2.68
CA LYS A 14 8.69 8.83 2.53
C LYS A 14 7.57 8.01 1.93
N GLN A 15 7.87 7.22 0.91
CA GLN A 15 6.87 6.38 0.28
C GLN A 15 6.34 5.34 1.25
N THR A 16 7.22 4.74 2.02
CA THR A 16 6.82 3.72 2.97
C THR A 16 5.90 4.31 4.03
N ARG A 17 6.22 5.50 4.50
CA ARG A 17 5.40 6.16 5.50
C ARG A 17 4.04 6.53 4.92
N GLU A 18 4.03 7.04 3.70
CA GLU A 18 2.81 7.43 3.06
C GLU A 18 1.90 6.22 2.86
N LEU A 19 2.49 5.12 2.44
CA LEU A 19 1.72 3.90 2.26
C LEU A 19 1.13 3.44 3.59
N LEU A 20 1.92 3.49 4.66
CA LEU A 20 1.43 3.08 5.96
C LEU A 20 0.29 3.98 6.42
N GLU A 21 0.40 5.27 6.18
CA GLU A 21 -0.67 6.19 6.58
C GLU A 21 -1.95 5.86 5.84
N LEU A 22 -1.84 5.55 4.56
CA LEU A 22 -3.02 5.19 3.79
C LEU A 22 -3.63 3.88 4.28
N LEU A 23 -2.79 2.93 4.65
CA LEU A 23 -3.29 1.68 5.21
C LEU A 23 -4.02 1.92 6.52
N ASN A 24 -3.48 2.81 7.34
CA ASN A 24 -4.15 3.15 8.61
C ASN A 24 -5.51 3.77 8.34
N GLU A 25 -5.60 4.62 7.34
CA GLU A 25 -6.88 5.24 7.00
C GLU A 25 -7.87 4.20 6.49
N ALA A 26 -7.37 3.17 5.87
CA ALA A 26 -8.23 2.11 5.35
C ALA A 26 -8.61 1.09 6.44
N GLY A 27 -8.12 1.28 7.64
CA GLY A 27 -8.51 0.41 8.74
C GLY A 27 -7.47 -0.63 9.12
N HIS A 28 -6.29 -0.57 8.53
CA HIS A 28 -5.25 -1.54 8.85
C HIS A 28 -4.24 -0.91 9.79
N THR A 29 -3.74 -1.70 10.73
CA THR A 29 -2.80 -1.18 11.71
C THR A 29 -1.41 -1.05 11.14
N ASP A 30 -0.97 -2.00 10.36
CA ASP A 30 0.35 -1.95 9.76
C ASP A 30 0.36 -2.83 8.52
N PHE A 31 1.54 -2.99 7.93
CA PHE A 31 1.64 -3.76 6.70
C PHE A 31 1.26 -5.21 6.92
N ARG A 32 1.64 -5.77 8.06
CA ARG A 32 1.33 -7.16 8.34
C ARG A 32 -0.16 -7.35 8.49
N ASP A 33 -0.83 -6.41 9.13
CA ASP A 33 -2.26 -6.47 9.31
C ASP A 33 -2.98 -6.38 7.97
N ALA A 34 -2.42 -5.66 7.02
CA ALA A 34 -3.01 -5.49 5.72
C ALA A 34 -2.64 -6.60 4.75
N ARG A 35 -1.81 -7.54 5.17
CA ARG A 35 -1.28 -8.54 4.27
C ARG A 35 -2.38 -9.31 3.54
N GLY A 36 -3.37 -9.78 4.23
CA GLY A 36 -4.44 -10.53 3.62
C GLY A 36 -5.25 -9.70 2.65
N PRO A 37 -5.85 -8.62 3.13
CA PRO A 37 -6.70 -7.79 2.27
C PRO A 37 -5.97 -7.19 1.08
N MET A 38 -4.71 -6.81 1.25
CA MET A 38 -3.97 -6.20 0.16
C MET A 38 -3.21 -7.20 -0.69
N GLY A 39 -3.12 -8.44 -0.24
CA GLY A 39 -2.40 -9.44 -0.99
C GLY A 39 -0.89 -9.27 -0.95
N PHE A 40 -0.36 -8.73 0.15
CA PHE A 40 1.08 -8.54 0.26
C PHE A 40 1.76 -9.89 0.38
N ASN A 41 2.96 -9.98 -0.20
CA ASN A 41 3.77 -11.16 0.02
C ASN A 41 4.51 -10.97 1.34
N GLN A 42 5.33 -11.95 1.72
CA GLN A 42 5.99 -11.92 3.00
C GLN A 42 6.91 -10.72 3.14
N ARG A 43 7.62 -10.37 2.09
CA ARG A 43 8.52 -9.22 2.10
C ARG A 43 7.74 -7.92 2.28
N GLN A 44 6.65 -7.79 1.56
CA GLN A 44 5.84 -6.58 1.64
C GLN A 44 5.16 -6.44 2.99
N ALA A 45 4.74 -7.55 3.56
CA ALA A 45 4.14 -7.50 4.89
C ALA A 45 5.13 -7.05 5.94
N GLY A 46 6.41 -7.16 5.65
CA GLY A 46 7.43 -6.67 6.54
C GLY A 46 7.78 -5.21 6.28
N GLY A 47 7.07 -4.57 5.37
CA GLY A 47 7.31 -3.17 5.09
C GLY A 47 8.37 -2.93 4.04
N LYS A 48 8.78 -3.96 3.33
CA LYS A 48 9.83 -3.80 2.34
C LYS A 48 9.25 -3.82 0.95
N PHE A 49 9.11 -2.67 0.38
CA PHE A 49 8.55 -2.52 -0.95
C PHE A 49 9.59 -1.94 -1.89
N THR A 50 9.42 -2.15 -3.19
CA THR A 50 10.20 -1.40 -4.16
C THR A 50 9.46 -0.10 -4.40
N ARG A 51 10.15 0.84 -5.04
CA ARG A 51 9.53 2.13 -5.35
C ARG A 51 8.28 1.94 -6.20
N GLN A 52 8.36 1.06 -7.18
CA GLN A 52 7.22 0.82 -8.06
C GLN A 52 6.06 0.21 -7.29
N GLU A 53 6.35 -0.75 -6.43
CA GLU A 53 5.31 -1.37 -5.64
C GLU A 53 4.64 -0.36 -4.73
N ALA A 54 5.43 0.46 -4.08
CA ALA A 54 4.88 1.47 -3.18
C ALA A 54 4.00 2.44 -3.95
N GLU A 55 4.44 2.87 -5.12
CA GLU A 55 3.63 3.78 -5.92
C GLU A 55 2.32 3.15 -6.32
N ASP A 56 2.36 1.89 -6.72
CA ASP A 56 1.16 1.19 -7.16
C ASP A 56 0.16 1.06 -6.02
N PHE A 57 0.63 0.69 -4.84
CA PHE A 57 -0.27 0.54 -3.71
C PHE A 57 -0.78 1.89 -3.22
N ILE A 58 0.06 2.90 -3.21
CA ILE A 58 -0.37 4.23 -2.82
C ILE A 58 -1.46 4.70 -3.76
N ALA A 59 -1.28 4.54 -5.06
CA ALA A 59 -2.28 4.96 -6.02
C ALA A 59 -3.58 4.19 -5.83
N GLN A 60 -3.47 2.90 -5.58
CA GLN A 60 -4.64 2.07 -5.38
C GLN A 60 -5.42 2.51 -4.13
N LEU A 61 -4.72 2.76 -3.05
CA LEU A 61 -5.37 3.15 -1.81
C LEU A 61 -5.98 4.54 -1.91
N GLU A 62 -5.31 5.44 -2.61
CA GLU A 62 -5.85 6.77 -2.80
C GLU A 62 -7.12 6.72 -3.63
N ALA A 63 -7.13 5.88 -4.65
CA ALA A 63 -8.31 5.74 -5.48
C ALA A 63 -9.47 5.15 -4.68
N GLU A 64 -9.18 4.19 -3.83
CA GLU A 64 -10.22 3.60 -3.00
C GLU A 64 -10.75 4.61 -1.99
N ALA A 65 -9.88 5.42 -1.45
CA ALA A 65 -10.30 6.43 -0.50
C ALA A 65 -11.17 7.47 -1.18
N GLU A 66 -10.85 7.83 -2.40
CA GLU A 66 -11.68 8.77 -3.12
C GLU A 66 -13.04 8.20 -3.43
N LEU A 67 -13.10 6.94 -3.77
CA LEU A 67 -14.38 6.31 -4.04
C LEU A 67 -15.23 6.29 -2.78
N THR A 68 -14.60 6.04 -1.66
CA THR A 68 -15.33 6.01 -0.41
C THR A 68 -15.85 7.38 -0.05
N ILE A 69 -15.03 8.38 -0.23
CA ILE A 69 -15.43 9.72 0.10
C ILE A 69 -16.49 10.21 -0.82
N ASP A 70 -16.51 9.71 -2.02
CA ASP A 70 -17.41 10.16 -2.98
C ASP A 70 -18.83 9.81 -2.68
N VAL A 71 -19.10 9.06 -1.72
CA VAL A 71 -20.44 8.69 -1.39
C VAL A 71 -21.16 9.88 -0.90
N PRO A 72 -22.21 10.29 -1.51
CA PRO A 72 -22.89 11.48 -1.13
C PRO A 72 -23.73 11.22 0.02
N PRO A 73 -23.52 11.92 0.97
CA PRO A 73 -24.25 11.73 2.11
C PRO A 73 -25.52 12.36 2.06
N GLU A 74 -25.64 13.28 1.37
CA GLU A 74 -26.71 14.03 1.42
C GLU A 74 -27.87 13.39 1.10
N VAL A 75 -27.83 12.57 0.62
CA VAL A 75 -28.98 12.02 0.30
C VAL A 75 -29.92 12.06 1.18
#